data_2f53137a3a6f4b99037a669cb535af1f
#
_entry.id   2f53137a3a6f4b99037a669cb535af1f
#
_cell.length_a   1.000
_cell.length_b   1.000
_cell.length_c   1.000
_cell.angle_alpha   90.00
_cell.angle_beta   90.00
_cell.angle_gamma   90.00
#
_symmetry.space_group_name_H-M   'P 1'
#
loop_
_entity.id
_entity.type
_entity.pdbx_description
1 polymer ?
#
loop_
_entity_poly.entity_id
_entity_poly.type
_entity_poly.pdbx_seq_one_letter_code
_entity_poly.pdbx_strand_id
1 'polypeptide(L)'
;MKKYKDNFNNIIIMSYCIVTGSGGLVGSETVRFFSNIGYNVVGIDNDMRKYFFNTSTQSITDILKSKYSNFTHYNIDIRKKDELETNIFKKLGNNIKCIVHCAAQPSHDWAAKEPHTDFEVNAVATLNLLELTRKYCQKASFIFMSTNKVYGDNPNRLDIEELETRWELKGRGSIDENMSVDHCKHSLFGVSKLAADAMVQEYGRYFNMNTVCFRGGCITGPNHQGAELHGFLSYIVK
;
A
#
# COMPACT_ATOMS: atom_id res chain seq x y z
N MET A 1 2.26 27.39 -4.41
CA MET A 1 2.96 26.50 -3.47
C MET A 1 3.49 27.17 -2.19
N LYS A 2 3.91 28.45 -2.17
CA LYS A 2 4.39 29.13 -0.94
C LYS A 2 3.30 29.38 0.14
N LYS A 3 2.04 29.65 -0.24
CA LYS A 3 0.95 29.98 0.68
C LYS A 3 0.43 28.81 1.54
N TYR A 4 0.72 27.58 1.16
CA TYR A 4 0.33 26.39 1.95
C TYR A 4 1.38 25.98 3.02
N LYS A 5 2.63 26.46 2.92
CA LYS A 5 3.69 26.12 3.88
C LYS A 5 3.49 26.80 5.26
N ASP A 6 2.95 27.99 5.30
CA ASP A 6 2.93 28.81 6.53
C ASP A 6 1.83 28.40 7.52
N ASN A 7 0.74 27.78 7.06
CA ASN A 7 -0.33 27.28 7.95
C ASN A 7 -0.11 25.84 8.47
N PHE A 8 0.84 25.10 7.89
CA PHE A 8 1.14 23.72 8.32
C PHE A 8 2.11 23.66 9.51
N ASN A 9 2.97 24.66 9.69
CA ASN A 9 4.07 24.62 10.66
C ASN A 9 3.65 24.58 12.14
N ASN A 10 2.43 25.00 12.49
CA ASN A 10 1.97 25.04 13.90
C ASN A 10 1.16 23.79 14.34
N ILE A 11 0.79 22.88 13.44
CA ILE A 11 -0.02 21.70 13.77
C ILE A 11 0.80 20.39 13.71
N ILE A 12 1.99 20.41 13.13
CA ILE A 12 2.77 19.23 12.74
C ILE A 12 3.68 18.71 13.86
N ILE A 13 3.92 19.44 14.94
CA ILE A 13 4.96 19.13 15.95
C ILE A 13 4.76 17.75 16.63
N MET A 14 3.59 17.12 16.52
CA MET A 14 3.29 15.79 17.07
C MET A 14 2.49 14.90 16.10
N SER A 15 2.59 15.13 14.78
CA SER A 15 1.84 14.35 13.80
C SER A 15 2.69 13.22 13.22
N TYR A 16 2.15 11.99 13.33
CA TYR A 16 2.80 10.79 12.79
C TYR A 16 2.07 10.28 11.54
N CYS A 17 2.86 9.86 10.54
CA CYS A 17 2.41 9.05 9.42
C CYS A 17 3.03 7.66 9.53
N ILE A 18 2.20 6.62 9.55
CA ILE A 18 2.66 5.23 9.49
C ILE A 18 2.68 4.79 8.03
N VAL A 19 3.79 4.18 7.59
CA VAL A 19 3.96 3.65 6.25
C VAL A 19 4.38 2.19 6.35
N THR A 20 3.50 1.27 5.97
CA THR A 20 3.87 -0.16 5.88
C THR A 20 4.46 -0.47 4.51
N GLY A 21 5.37 -1.42 4.42
CA GLY A 21 6.12 -1.66 3.18
C GLY A 21 7.03 -0.49 2.83
N SER A 22 7.61 0.16 3.86
CA SER A 22 8.34 1.44 3.74
C SER A 22 9.62 1.38 2.90
N GLY A 23 10.19 0.20 2.69
CA GLY A 23 11.34 -0.02 1.80
C GLY A 23 10.93 -0.32 0.34
N GLY A 24 9.64 -0.59 0.08
CA GLY A 24 9.13 -0.87 -1.26
C GLY A 24 8.99 0.37 -2.15
N LEU A 25 8.59 0.16 -3.41
CA LEU A 25 8.44 1.23 -4.41
C LEU A 25 7.55 2.38 -3.92
N VAL A 26 6.30 2.08 -3.61
CA VAL A 26 5.32 3.11 -3.17
C VAL A 26 5.64 3.58 -1.75
N GLY A 27 5.99 2.65 -0.85
CA GLY A 27 6.27 2.97 0.55
C GLY A 27 7.45 3.93 0.70
N SER A 28 8.54 3.73 -0.04
CA SER A 28 9.71 4.60 0.04
C SER A 28 9.42 6.02 -0.47
N GLU A 29 8.64 6.18 -1.52
CA GLU A 29 8.22 7.50 -2.00
C GLU A 29 7.24 8.17 -1.01
N THR A 30 6.37 7.38 -0.38
CA THR A 30 5.49 7.86 0.69
C THR A 30 6.30 8.39 1.88
N VAL A 31 7.32 7.64 2.31
CA VAL A 31 8.25 8.10 3.38
C VAL A 31 8.90 9.44 2.98
N ARG A 32 9.42 9.56 1.75
CA ARG A 32 10.03 10.80 1.24
C ARG A 32 9.05 11.96 1.28
N PHE A 33 7.84 11.74 0.78
CA PHE A 33 6.81 12.77 0.71
C PHE A 33 6.43 13.29 2.10
N PHE A 34 6.03 12.41 3.03
CA PHE A 34 5.58 12.81 4.36
C PHE A 34 6.72 13.38 5.21
N SER A 35 7.94 12.87 5.08
CA SER A 35 9.11 13.44 5.75
C SER A 35 9.40 14.86 5.29
N ASN A 36 9.31 15.12 3.98
CA ASN A 36 9.57 16.44 3.40
C ASN A 36 8.53 17.51 3.79
N ILE A 37 7.28 17.10 4.07
CA ILE A 37 6.23 18.02 4.53
C ILE A 37 6.15 18.12 6.06
N GLY A 38 7.10 17.49 6.79
CA GLY A 38 7.32 17.68 8.22
C GLY A 38 6.60 16.71 9.17
N TYR A 39 6.03 15.60 8.66
CA TYR A 39 5.54 14.54 9.53
C TYR A 39 6.69 13.76 10.16
N ASN A 40 6.48 13.26 11.38
CA ASN A 40 7.28 12.17 11.90
C ASN A 40 6.79 10.88 11.24
N VAL A 41 7.65 10.23 10.46
CA VAL A 41 7.27 9.05 9.68
C VAL A 41 7.74 7.78 10.38
N VAL A 42 6.83 6.86 10.60
CA VAL A 42 7.11 5.51 11.12
C VAL A 42 6.98 4.52 9.97
N GLY A 43 8.10 3.99 9.52
CA GLY A 43 8.15 2.92 8.51
C GLY A 43 8.12 1.55 9.15
N ILE A 44 7.32 0.66 8.60
CA ILE A 44 7.23 -0.75 8.99
C ILE A 44 7.54 -1.61 7.76
N ASP A 45 8.62 -2.39 7.82
CA ASP A 45 9.02 -3.29 6.76
C ASP A 45 9.93 -4.38 7.34
N ASN A 46 9.70 -5.64 6.99
CA ASN A 46 10.49 -6.78 7.43
C ASN A 46 11.31 -7.42 6.30
N ASP A 47 11.43 -6.72 5.16
CA ASP A 47 12.16 -7.17 3.97
C ASP A 47 11.68 -8.54 3.42
N MET A 48 10.37 -8.85 3.55
CA MET A 48 9.81 -10.07 2.94
C MET A 48 9.99 -10.14 1.43
N ARG A 49 10.31 -9.02 0.78
CA ARG A 49 10.70 -9.02 -0.63
C ARG A 49 11.90 -9.94 -0.89
N LYS A 50 12.84 -10.02 0.04
CA LYS A 50 13.97 -10.95 -0.04
C LYS A 50 13.50 -12.41 -0.06
N TYR A 51 12.51 -12.75 0.74
CA TYR A 51 11.90 -14.08 0.74
C TYR A 51 11.17 -14.39 -0.57
N PHE A 52 10.35 -13.45 -1.07
CA PHE A 52 9.55 -13.68 -2.27
C PHE A 52 10.37 -13.64 -3.56
N PHE A 53 11.37 -12.76 -3.70
CA PHE A 53 12.01 -12.44 -4.97
C PHE A 53 13.53 -12.44 -4.91
N ASN A 54 14.12 -12.87 -3.80
CA ASN A 54 15.57 -12.82 -3.57
C ASN A 54 16.19 -11.42 -3.82
N THR A 55 15.40 -10.36 -3.62
CA THR A 55 15.80 -8.95 -3.73
C THR A 55 15.44 -8.21 -2.45
N SER A 56 16.41 -7.49 -1.86
CA SER A 56 16.22 -6.79 -0.57
C SER A 56 15.89 -5.32 -0.75
N THR A 57 15.03 -4.80 0.13
CA THR A 57 14.73 -3.36 0.25
C THR A 57 15.62 -2.65 1.29
N GLN A 58 16.56 -3.36 1.92
CA GLN A 58 17.38 -2.84 3.01
C GLN A 58 18.17 -1.57 2.60
N SER A 59 18.75 -1.55 1.40
CA SER A 59 19.50 -0.40 0.92
C SER A 59 18.64 0.88 0.81
N ILE A 60 17.39 0.74 0.40
CA ILE A 60 16.44 1.86 0.35
C ILE A 60 16.12 2.35 1.77
N THR A 61 15.88 1.42 2.70
CA THR A 61 15.63 1.73 4.10
C THR A 61 16.79 2.48 4.74
N ASP A 62 18.03 2.07 4.47
CA ASP A 62 19.24 2.71 5.00
C ASP A 62 19.42 4.13 4.42
N ILE A 63 19.16 4.33 3.14
CA ILE A 63 19.15 5.66 2.52
C ILE A 63 18.09 6.55 3.18
N LEU A 64 16.88 6.05 3.42
CA LEU A 64 15.83 6.83 4.06
C LEU A 64 16.19 7.22 5.49
N LYS A 65 16.77 6.32 6.28
CA LYS A 65 17.26 6.60 7.64
C LYS A 65 18.35 7.65 7.67
N SER A 66 19.29 7.59 6.73
CA SER A 66 20.39 8.56 6.67
C SER A 66 19.93 9.95 6.22
N LYS A 67 18.89 10.01 5.36
CA LYS A 67 18.42 11.25 4.76
C LYS A 67 17.41 12.01 5.61
N TYR A 68 16.56 11.30 6.38
CA TYR A 68 15.44 11.90 7.09
C TYR A 68 15.52 11.64 8.60
N SER A 69 15.89 12.68 9.37
CA SER A 69 15.96 12.61 10.84
C SER A 69 14.60 12.39 11.52
N ASN A 70 13.50 12.71 10.82
CA ASN A 70 12.12 12.49 11.24
C ASN A 70 11.54 11.14 10.75
N PHE A 71 12.37 10.21 10.28
CA PHE A 71 12.00 8.87 9.87
C PHE A 71 12.52 7.83 10.88
N THR A 72 11.63 7.02 11.41
CA THR A 72 11.94 5.88 12.27
C THR A 72 11.47 4.58 11.61
N HIS A 73 12.34 3.58 11.53
CA HIS A 73 12.02 2.29 10.92
C HIS A 73 11.89 1.20 11.98
N TYR A 74 10.85 0.37 11.82
CA TYR A 74 10.62 -0.85 12.60
C TYR A 74 10.67 -2.07 11.68
N ASN A 75 11.56 -3.00 11.99
CA ASN A 75 11.59 -4.32 11.35
C ASN A 75 10.54 -5.22 12.03
N ILE A 76 9.28 -5.06 11.62
CA ILE A 76 8.14 -5.81 12.16
C ILE A 76 7.32 -6.37 11.00
N ASP A 77 6.94 -7.65 11.12
CA ASP A 77 5.97 -8.26 10.22
C ASP A 77 4.56 -7.75 10.55
N ILE A 78 3.84 -7.23 9.56
CA ILE A 78 2.50 -6.67 9.75
C ILE A 78 1.46 -7.70 10.22
N ARG A 79 1.74 -8.99 10.10
CA ARG A 79 0.93 -10.08 10.67
C ARG A 79 1.02 -10.15 12.20
N LYS A 80 2.07 -9.58 12.78
CA LYS A 80 2.35 -9.56 14.23
C LYS A 80 1.60 -8.41 14.91
N LYS A 81 0.27 -8.57 15.07
CA LYS A 81 -0.61 -7.54 15.62
C LYS A 81 -0.12 -7.00 16.98
N ASP A 82 0.26 -7.88 17.89
CA ASP A 82 0.66 -7.50 19.26
C ASP A 82 1.97 -6.69 19.28
N GLU A 83 2.90 -7.00 18.37
CA GLU A 83 4.14 -6.22 18.21
C GLU A 83 3.84 -4.81 17.67
N LEU A 84 2.97 -4.70 16.67
CA LEU A 84 2.51 -3.42 16.14
C LEU A 84 1.80 -2.60 17.22
N GLU A 85 0.89 -3.23 17.97
CA GLU A 85 0.14 -2.59 19.04
C GLU A 85 1.08 -2.01 20.10
N THR A 86 1.97 -2.84 20.64
CA THR A 86 2.85 -2.49 21.74
C THR A 86 3.91 -1.46 21.35
N ASN A 87 4.52 -1.63 20.18
CA ASN A 87 5.66 -0.80 19.78
C ASN A 87 5.26 0.51 19.14
N ILE A 88 4.09 0.59 18.50
CA ILE A 88 3.70 1.73 17.67
C ILE A 88 2.37 2.32 18.11
N PHE A 89 1.26 1.60 17.91
CA PHE A 89 -0.08 2.17 18.04
C PHE A 89 -0.41 2.65 19.45
N LYS A 90 -0.09 1.84 20.48
CA LYS A 90 -0.32 2.19 21.87
C LYS A 90 0.52 3.40 22.32
N LYS A 91 1.74 3.54 21.78
CA LYS A 91 2.64 4.65 22.14
C LYS A 91 2.24 5.97 21.48
N LEU A 92 1.82 5.91 20.22
CA LEU A 92 1.56 7.10 19.41
C LEU A 92 0.10 7.56 19.50
N GLY A 93 -0.85 6.62 19.61
CA GLY A 93 -2.26 6.90 19.80
C GLY A 93 -2.80 7.91 18.81
N ASN A 94 -3.57 8.89 19.28
CA ASN A 94 -4.20 9.93 18.48
C ASN A 94 -3.22 10.91 17.79
N ASN A 95 -1.91 10.80 18.03
CA ASN A 95 -0.90 11.54 17.28
C ASN A 95 -0.68 10.96 15.88
N ILE A 96 -1.11 9.72 15.63
CA ILE A 96 -1.16 9.14 14.29
C ILE A 96 -2.26 9.87 13.51
N LYS A 97 -1.91 10.51 12.39
CA LYS A 97 -2.83 11.25 11.52
C LYS A 97 -3.09 10.56 10.20
N CYS A 98 -2.15 9.71 9.76
CA CYS A 98 -2.25 8.99 8.50
C CYS A 98 -1.58 7.62 8.62
N ILE A 99 -2.19 6.62 8.02
CA ILE A 99 -1.61 5.30 7.76
C ILE A 99 -1.64 5.07 6.25
N VAL A 100 -0.47 4.83 5.65
CA VAL A 100 -0.38 4.43 4.24
C VAL A 100 0.07 2.98 4.18
N HIS A 101 -0.88 2.11 3.86
CA HIS A 101 -0.66 0.67 3.85
C HIS A 101 -0.23 0.20 2.47
N CYS A 102 1.10 0.05 2.29
CA CYS A 102 1.73 -0.38 1.04
C CYS A 102 2.29 -1.82 1.12
N ALA A 103 2.46 -2.38 2.33
CA ALA A 103 2.97 -3.73 2.49
C ALA A 103 2.01 -4.74 1.87
N ALA A 104 2.54 -5.65 1.04
CA ALA A 104 1.77 -6.69 0.38
C ALA A 104 2.70 -7.81 -0.10
N GLN A 105 2.13 -9.00 -0.29
CA GLN A 105 2.65 -10.00 -1.22
C GLN A 105 2.07 -9.65 -2.61
N PRO A 106 2.89 -9.26 -3.62
CA PRO A 106 2.36 -8.69 -4.86
C PRO A 106 2.33 -9.66 -6.05
N SER A 107 2.77 -10.91 -5.91
CA SER A 107 2.94 -11.85 -7.01
C SER A 107 1.80 -12.86 -7.12
N HIS A 108 1.29 -13.03 -8.34
CA HIS A 108 0.29 -14.07 -8.64
C HIS A 108 0.84 -15.49 -8.45
N ASP A 109 2.09 -15.72 -8.87
CA ASP A 109 2.72 -17.05 -8.79
C ASP A 109 3.01 -17.43 -7.34
N TRP A 110 3.48 -16.48 -6.52
CA TRP A 110 3.65 -16.71 -5.09
C TRP A 110 2.32 -16.97 -4.37
N ALA A 111 1.26 -16.25 -4.71
CA ALA A 111 -0.07 -16.51 -4.16
C ALA A 111 -0.56 -17.94 -4.48
N ALA A 112 -0.28 -18.42 -5.69
CA ALA A 112 -0.62 -19.79 -6.07
C ALA A 112 0.23 -20.84 -5.33
N LYS A 113 1.51 -20.54 -5.08
CA LYS A 113 2.46 -21.41 -4.38
C LYS A 113 2.22 -21.45 -2.88
N GLU A 114 1.93 -20.31 -2.26
CA GLU A 114 1.72 -20.15 -0.82
C GLU A 114 0.45 -19.34 -0.52
N PRO A 115 -0.77 -19.94 -0.74
CA PRO A 115 -2.03 -19.21 -0.58
C PRO A 115 -2.26 -18.66 0.83
N HIS A 116 -1.86 -19.40 1.85
CA HIS A 116 -1.99 -18.95 3.25
C HIS A 116 -1.12 -17.72 3.52
N THR A 117 0.15 -17.75 3.11
CA THR A 117 1.06 -16.60 3.26
C THR A 117 0.52 -15.38 2.54
N ASP A 118 0.03 -15.54 1.30
CA ASP A 118 -0.59 -14.45 0.53
C ASP A 118 -1.78 -13.84 1.26
N PHE A 119 -2.71 -14.67 1.71
CA PHE A 119 -3.93 -14.20 2.38
C PHE A 119 -3.63 -13.57 3.74
N GLU A 120 -2.72 -14.14 4.52
CA GLU A 120 -2.28 -13.58 5.79
C GLU A 120 -1.64 -12.19 5.64
N VAL A 121 -0.75 -12.03 4.66
CA VAL A 121 -0.07 -10.75 4.42
C VAL A 121 -1.04 -9.70 3.85
N ASN A 122 -1.87 -10.09 2.86
CA ASN A 122 -2.69 -9.12 2.14
C ASN A 122 -4.02 -8.81 2.85
N ALA A 123 -4.71 -9.82 3.41
CA ALA A 123 -6.02 -9.64 4.01
C ALA A 123 -5.99 -9.59 5.54
N VAL A 124 -5.42 -10.60 6.20
CA VAL A 124 -5.43 -10.67 7.68
C VAL A 124 -4.62 -9.52 8.29
N ALA A 125 -3.45 -9.21 7.75
CA ALA A 125 -2.65 -8.10 8.26
C ALA A 125 -3.32 -6.73 8.00
N THR A 126 -4.06 -6.57 6.90
CA THR A 126 -4.90 -5.37 6.69
C THR A 126 -5.96 -5.24 7.77
N LEU A 127 -6.65 -6.34 8.12
CA LEU A 127 -7.62 -6.34 9.24
C LEU A 127 -6.95 -5.96 10.56
N ASN A 128 -5.76 -6.47 10.86
CA ASN A 128 -5.01 -6.10 12.06
C ASN A 128 -4.75 -4.59 12.12
N LEU A 129 -4.30 -3.99 11.03
CA LEU A 129 -4.04 -2.55 10.95
C LEU A 129 -5.32 -1.72 11.08
N LEU A 130 -6.42 -2.14 10.47
CA LEU A 130 -7.72 -1.49 10.59
C LEU A 130 -8.22 -1.49 12.05
N GLU A 131 -8.13 -2.64 12.74
CA GLU A 131 -8.51 -2.76 14.13
C GLU A 131 -7.62 -1.92 15.06
N LEU A 132 -6.31 -1.90 14.83
CA LEU A 132 -5.41 -1.03 15.57
C LEU A 132 -5.69 0.46 15.33
N THR A 133 -5.99 0.82 14.07
CA THR A 133 -6.39 2.19 13.72
C THR A 133 -7.70 2.58 14.42
N ARG A 134 -8.71 1.73 14.35
CA ARG A 134 -10.01 1.95 15.01
C ARG A 134 -9.85 2.12 16.53
N LYS A 135 -9.00 1.31 17.15
CA LYS A 135 -8.77 1.31 18.60
C LYS A 135 -7.98 2.53 19.10
N TYR A 136 -6.94 2.94 18.37
CA TYR A 136 -5.96 3.90 18.88
C TYR A 136 -5.99 5.28 18.20
N CYS A 137 -6.44 5.35 16.95
CA CYS A 137 -6.40 6.58 16.15
C CYS A 137 -7.52 6.62 15.09
N GLN A 138 -8.75 6.37 15.50
CA GLN A 138 -9.92 6.23 14.59
C GLN A 138 -10.09 7.38 13.60
N LYS A 139 -9.67 8.61 13.95
CA LYS A 139 -9.74 9.79 13.08
C LYS A 139 -8.59 9.89 12.07
N ALA A 140 -7.59 9.01 12.16
CA ALA A 140 -6.51 8.98 11.18
C ALA A 140 -7.03 8.54 9.81
N SER A 141 -6.45 9.11 8.75
CA SER A 141 -6.73 8.66 7.39
C SER A 141 -6.03 7.32 7.12
N PHE A 142 -6.78 6.31 6.72
CA PHE A 142 -6.25 4.99 6.34
C PHE A 142 -6.26 4.86 4.81
N ILE A 143 -5.09 4.91 4.21
CA ILE A 143 -4.88 4.84 2.76
C ILE A 143 -4.37 3.44 2.42
N PHE A 144 -5.15 2.69 1.65
CA PHE A 144 -4.81 1.34 1.22
C PHE A 144 -4.38 1.30 -0.23
N MET A 145 -3.17 0.78 -0.48
CA MET A 145 -2.70 0.51 -1.83
C MET A 145 -3.31 -0.79 -2.33
N SER A 146 -4.49 -0.68 -2.91
CA SER A 146 -5.22 -1.76 -3.55
C SER A 146 -4.66 -2.03 -4.95
N THR A 147 -5.38 -2.74 -5.79
CA THR A 147 -4.95 -3.14 -7.13
C THR A 147 -6.13 -3.18 -8.11
N ASN A 148 -5.86 -2.97 -9.40
CA ASN A 148 -6.82 -3.22 -10.46
C ASN A 148 -7.28 -4.69 -10.53
N LYS A 149 -6.54 -5.63 -9.90
CA LYS A 149 -6.90 -7.07 -9.88
C LYS A 149 -8.15 -7.38 -9.05
N VAL A 150 -8.67 -6.41 -8.29
CA VAL A 150 -10.01 -6.53 -7.67
C VAL A 150 -11.12 -6.67 -8.70
N TYR A 151 -10.92 -6.23 -9.94
CA TYR A 151 -11.86 -6.41 -11.05
C TYR A 151 -11.68 -7.74 -11.80
N GLY A 152 -10.68 -8.54 -11.40
CA GLY A 152 -10.36 -9.82 -12.03
C GLY A 152 -10.03 -9.66 -13.52
N ASP A 153 -10.63 -10.55 -14.36
CA ASP A 153 -10.50 -10.51 -15.81
C ASP A 153 -11.71 -9.82 -16.51
N ASN A 154 -12.62 -9.20 -15.76
CA ASN A 154 -13.75 -8.46 -16.33
C ASN A 154 -13.30 -7.34 -17.30
N PRO A 155 -12.22 -6.57 -17.05
CA PRO A 155 -11.73 -5.59 -18.00
C PRO A 155 -11.40 -6.16 -19.40
N ASN A 156 -10.97 -7.43 -19.46
CA ASN A 156 -10.63 -8.09 -20.72
C ASN A 156 -11.85 -8.43 -21.61
N ARG A 157 -13.06 -8.28 -21.07
CA ARG A 157 -14.32 -8.51 -21.80
C ARG A 157 -14.88 -7.24 -22.43
N LEU A 158 -14.24 -6.09 -22.18
CA LEU A 158 -14.61 -4.81 -22.77
C LEU A 158 -14.11 -4.72 -24.20
N ASP A 159 -14.93 -4.11 -25.06
CA ASP A 159 -14.51 -3.82 -26.43
C ASP A 159 -13.41 -2.78 -26.41
N ILE A 160 -12.27 -3.12 -27.00
CA ILE A 160 -11.13 -2.24 -27.16
C ILE A 160 -10.81 -2.08 -28.65
N GLU A 161 -10.20 -0.97 -29.00
CA GLU A 161 -9.69 -0.69 -30.34
C GLU A 161 -8.23 -0.29 -30.27
N GLU A 162 -7.49 -0.68 -31.30
CA GLU A 162 -6.10 -0.30 -31.47
C GLU A 162 -6.02 1.04 -32.17
N LEU A 163 -5.45 2.03 -31.51
CA LEU A 163 -5.10 3.32 -32.09
C LEU A 163 -3.61 3.31 -32.44
N GLU A 164 -3.14 4.32 -33.14
CA GLU A 164 -1.75 4.44 -33.58
C GLU A 164 -0.72 4.28 -32.45
N THR A 165 -1.05 4.73 -31.26
CA THR A 165 -0.10 4.78 -30.12
C THR A 165 -0.57 4.04 -28.87
N ARG A 166 -1.82 3.53 -28.84
CA ARG A 166 -2.40 2.89 -27.64
C ARG A 166 -3.63 2.05 -27.97
N TRP A 167 -4.00 1.18 -27.04
CA TRP A 167 -5.32 0.58 -26.98
C TRP A 167 -6.29 1.49 -26.21
N GLU A 168 -7.54 1.59 -26.65
CA GLU A 168 -8.58 2.39 -26.02
C GLU A 168 -9.90 1.63 -25.91
N LEU A 169 -10.70 1.97 -24.90
CA LEU A 169 -12.03 1.37 -24.71
C LEU A 169 -13.04 2.02 -25.68
N LYS A 170 -13.74 1.20 -26.47
CA LYS A 170 -14.80 1.70 -27.36
C LYS A 170 -15.95 2.26 -26.55
N GLY A 171 -16.32 3.52 -26.84
CA GLY A 171 -17.48 4.18 -26.25
C GLY A 171 -17.41 4.41 -24.74
N ARG A 172 -16.25 4.18 -24.11
CA ARG A 172 -16.07 4.34 -22.67
C ARG A 172 -14.69 4.92 -22.38
N GLY A 173 -14.64 6.03 -21.65
CA GLY A 173 -13.38 6.74 -21.39
C GLY A 173 -12.45 6.01 -20.38
N SER A 174 -13.01 5.28 -19.40
CA SER A 174 -12.22 4.60 -18.35
C SER A 174 -13.01 3.50 -17.67
N ILE A 175 -12.28 2.61 -16.97
CA ILE A 175 -12.84 1.68 -16.01
C ILE A 175 -12.96 2.41 -14.68
N ASP A 176 -14.17 2.42 -14.11
CA ASP A 176 -14.49 3.06 -12.84
C ASP A 176 -14.81 2.03 -11.73
N GLU A 177 -15.14 2.52 -10.54
CA GLU A 177 -15.43 1.72 -9.36
C GLU A 177 -16.77 0.96 -9.44
N ASN A 178 -17.61 1.22 -10.46
CA ASN A 178 -18.88 0.53 -10.70
C ASN A 178 -18.69 -0.78 -11.47
N MET A 179 -17.49 -1.07 -11.97
CA MET A 179 -17.22 -2.34 -12.62
C MET A 179 -17.41 -3.50 -11.62
N SER A 180 -18.17 -4.53 -12.04
CA SER A 180 -18.41 -5.73 -11.22
C SER A 180 -17.10 -6.43 -10.87
N VAL A 181 -17.06 -6.95 -9.66
CA VAL A 181 -16.00 -7.85 -9.17
C VAL A 181 -16.43 -9.32 -9.24
N ASP A 182 -17.66 -9.60 -9.68
CA ASP A 182 -18.24 -10.94 -9.73
C ASP A 182 -18.08 -11.59 -11.11
N HIS A 183 -18.27 -12.92 -11.14
CA HIS A 183 -18.29 -13.73 -12.35
C HIS A 183 -17.01 -13.69 -13.19
N CYS A 184 -15.85 -13.53 -12.54
CA CYS A 184 -14.55 -13.42 -13.21
C CYS A 184 -13.44 -14.10 -12.39
N LYS A 185 -12.28 -14.31 -13.03
CA LYS A 185 -11.09 -14.86 -12.37
C LYS A 185 -10.21 -13.75 -11.84
N HIS A 186 -9.85 -13.81 -10.54
CA HIS A 186 -9.01 -12.80 -9.88
C HIS A 186 -7.57 -13.25 -9.66
N SER A 187 -7.25 -14.53 -9.75
CA SER A 187 -6.11 -15.18 -9.08
C SER A 187 -6.24 -15.13 -7.54
N LEU A 188 -5.46 -15.93 -6.83
CA LEU A 188 -5.47 -15.91 -5.35
C LEU A 188 -4.98 -14.56 -4.80
N PHE A 189 -3.94 -13.97 -5.41
CA PHE A 189 -3.51 -12.61 -5.11
C PHE A 189 -4.64 -11.58 -5.26
N GLY A 190 -5.38 -11.65 -6.38
CA GLY A 190 -6.52 -10.74 -6.60
C GLY A 190 -7.61 -10.91 -5.55
N VAL A 191 -7.90 -12.16 -5.13
CA VAL A 191 -8.89 -12.46 -4.09
C VAL A 191 -8.46 -11.92 -2.73
N SER A 192 -7.21 -12.12 -2.31
CA SER A 192 -6.72 -11.59 -1.03
C SER A 192 -6.73 -10.06 -0.98
N LYS A 193 -6.37 -9.41 -2.09
CA LYS A 193 -6.44 -7.95 -2.21
C LYS A 193 -7.89 -7.44 -2.28
N LEU A 194 -8.81 -8.16 -2.94
CA LEU A 194 -10.23 -7.82 -2.95
C LEU A 194 -10.85 -7.91 -1.56
N ALA A 195 -10.53 -8.96 -0.80
CA ALA A 195 -10.97 -9.10 0.59
C ALA A 195 -10.50 -7.91 1.44
N ALA A 196 -9.24 -7.50 1.32
CA ALA A 196 -8.69 -6.34 1.99
C ALA A 196 -9.37 -5.02 1.56
N ASP A 197 -9.55 -4.83 0.25
CA ASP A 197 -10.21 -3.65 -0.34
C ASP A 197 -11.64 -3.49 0.20
N ALA A 198 -12.41 -4.58 0.20
CA ALA A 198 -13.77 -4.59 0.74
C ALA A 198 -13.80 -4.27 2.25
N MET A 199 -12.87 -4.85 3.04
CA MET A 199 -12.76 -4.54 4.47
C MET A 199 -12.44 -3.05 4.70
N VAL A 200 -11.48 -2.48 3.98
CA VAL A 200 -11.12 -1.06 4.11
C VAL A 200 -12.31 -0.16 3.82
N GLN A 201 -13.08 -0.45 2.78
CA GLN A 201 -14.30 0.29 2.45
C GLN A 201 -15.36 0.14 3.56
N GLU A 202 -15.54 -1.09 4.08
CA GLU A 202 -16.55 -1.36 5.11
C GLU A 202 -16.20 -0.70 6.45
N TYR A 203 -14.92 -0.65 6.82
CA TYR A 203 -14.48 0.10 8.00
C TYR A 203 -14.77 1.60 7.87
N GLY A 204 -14.68 2.15 6.68
CA GLY A 204 -15.12 3.53 6.40
C GLY A 204 -16.61 3.71 6.59
N ARG A 205 -17.43 2.85 6.01
CA ARG A 205 -18.89 2.95 6.02
C ARG A 205 -19.49 2.61 7.39
N TYR A 206 -19.06 1.49 7.97
CA TYR A 206 -19.67 0.94 9.19
C TYR A 206 -19.15 1.61 10.47
N PHE A 207 -17.84 1.88 10.55
CA PHE A 207 -17.22 2.51 11.72
C PHE A 207 -16.94 4.00 11.56
N ASN A 208 -17.34 4.61 10.44
CA ASN A 208 -17.11 6.02 10.14
C ASN A 208 -15.63 6.43 10.24
N MET A 209 -14.75 5.57 9.76
CA MET A 209 -13.32 5.85 9.65
C MET A 209 -13.01 6.54 8.32
N ASN A 210 -11.95 7.34 8.29
CA ASN A 210 -11.48 7.98 7.05
C ASN A 210 -10.66 6.98 6.24
N THR A 211 -11.28 6.20 5.37
CA THR A 211 -10.60 5.18 4.57
C THR A 211 -10.66 5.49 3.08
N VAL A 212 -9.62 5.09 2.34
CA VAL A 212 -9.59 5.15 0.88
C VAL A 212 -8.78 3.97 0.31
N CYS A 213 -9.25 3.42 -0.82
CA CYS A 213 -8.56 2.39 -1.60
C CYS A 213 -8.08 2.99 -2.92
N PHE A 214 -6.77 2.89 -3.20
CA PHE A 214 -6.22 3.20 -4.51
C PHE A 214 -6.01 1.91 -5.31
N ARG A 215 -6.87 1.66 -6.30
CA ARG A 215 -6.81 0.50 -7.18
C ARG A 215 -5.82 0.72 -8.32
N GLY A 216 -4.52 0.69 -7.97
CA GLY A 216 -3.45 0.94 -8.93
C GLY A 216 -3.30 -0.16 -9.98
N GLY A 217 -2.88 0.22 -11.18
CA GLY A 217 -2.43 -0.69 -12.24
C GLY A 217 -0.94 -1.05 -12.08
N CYS A 218 -0.22 -1.18 -13.19
CA CYS A 218 1.22 -1.42 -13.19
C CYS A 218 1.98 -0.15 -12.77
N ILE A 219 2.31 -0.05 -11.49
CA ILE A 219 3.09 1.07 -10.96
C ILE A 219 4.58 0.81 -11.20
N THR A 220 5.29 1.83 -11.67
CA THR A 220 6.74 1.81 -11.85
C THR A 220 7.36 3.14 -11.40
N GLY A 221 8.68 3.18 -11.27
CA GLY A 221 9.40 4.39 -10.87
C GLY A 221 10.87 4.11 -10.55
N PRO A 222 11.67 5.16 -10.21
CA PRO A 222 13.12 5.05 -10.03
C PRO A 222 13.57 4.02 -8.98
N ASN A 223 12.76 3.80 -7.95
CA ASN A 223 13.07 2.83 -6.89
C ASN A 223 12.45 1.44 -7.13
N HIS A 224 11.95 1.18 -8.35
CA HIS A 224 11.37 -0.11 -8.66
C HIS A 224 12.46 -1.16 -8.81
N GLN A 225 12.55 -2.06 -7.84
CA GLN A 225 13.44 -3.21 -7.90
C GLN A 225 12.74 -4.33 -8.68
N GLY A 226 12.95 -4.34 -10.01
CA GLY A 226 12.41 -5.37 -10.88
C GLY A 226 12.93 -6.76 -10.54
N ALA A 227 12.03 -7.73 -10.50
CA ALA A 227 12.30 -9.15 -10.43
C ALA A 227 11.56 -9.86 -11.57
N GLU A 228 12.01 -11.05 -11.96
CA GLU A 228 11.43 -11.81 -13.08
C GLU A 228 9.90 -11.96 -12.96
N LEU A 229 9.42 -12.29 -11.78
CA LEU A 229 7.99 -12.50 -11.51
C LEU A 229 7.25 -11.24 -11.04
N HIS A 230 7.94 -10.09 -10.95
CA HIS A 230 7.33 -8.84 -10.52
C HIS A 230 8.16 -7.62 -10.89
N GLY A 231 7.55 -6.67 -11.59
CA GLY A 231 8.23 -5.45 -12.00
C GLY A 231 8.94 -5.58 -13.35
N PHE A 232 8.26 -6.19 -14.29
CA PHE A 232 8.68 -6.50 -15.65
C PHE A 232 9.49 -5.38 -16.33
N LEU A 233 9.00 -4.12 -16.35
CA LEU A 233 9.73 -3.03 -17.01
C LEU A 233 11.10 -2.80 -16.38
N SER A 234 11.16 -2.75 -15.05
CA SER A 234 12.43 -2.56 -14.34
C SER A 234 13.36 -3.77 -14.41
N TYR A 235 12.80 -4.96 -14.63
CA TYR A 235 13.59 -6.18 -14.82
C TYR A 235 14.27 -6.21 -16.19
N ILE A 236 13.57 -5.81 -17.25
CA ILE A 236 14.10 -5.81 -18.63
C ILE A 236 15.21 -4.78 -18.82
N VAL A 237 15.17 -3.64 -18.12
CA VAL A 237 16.16 -2.57 -18.27
C VAL A 237 17.37 -2.70 -17.33
N LYS A 238 17.44 -3.77 -16.55
CA LYS A 238 18.63 -4.13 -15.75
C LYS A 238 19.69 -4.80 -16.59
#